data_c64b2380d9d824323c3245cb4b7b682d
#
_entry.id   c64b2380d9d824323c3245cb4b7b682d
#
_cell.length_a   1.000
_cell.length_b   1.000
_cell.length_c   1.000
_cell.angle_alpha   90.00
_cell.angle_beta   90.00
_cell.angle_gamma   90.00
#
_symmetry.space_group_name_H-M   'P 1'
#
loop_
_entity.id
_entity.type
_entity.pdbx_description
1 polymer ?
#
loop_
_entity_poly.entity_id
_entity_poly.type
_entity_poly.pdbx_seq_one_letter_code
_entity_poly.pdbx_strand_id
1 'polypeptide(L)'
;MKTFDYSLVKDPQYFKERRMDAHSDHTYYRDGEEAQEKATSFRYDLNGIWKFHYARNYGSAIPGFEKADYCCKDWDDIRVPAHIQMEGYDAPQYANVQYPWEGHEDIHPGEIPEHFNPVASYVKYFEVPEEMQGKRLFISFQGAESGIALWLNGQFVGYSEDSFTPSEFELTEYVKEGENKLAAQVFKWTASSWCEDQDFYRFSGIYRDVYLYTVPEVHVYDLQIRAIPDETLSTAALEIGTDTWGKGTVKITLSNCLLYTSPSPRDRG
;
A
#
# COMPACT_ATOMS: atom_id res chain seq x y z
N MET A 1 -0.67 -17.89 -18.08
CA MET A 1 -0.64 -16.77 -17.12
C MET A 1 -0.98 -17.31 -15.75
N LYS A 2 -0.27 -16.87 -14.70
CA LYS A 2 -0.63 -17.23 -13.32
C LYS A 2 -1.89 -16.46 -12.93
N THR A 3 -2.83 -17.14 -12.27
CA THR A 3 -4.05 -16.55 -11.74
C THR A 3 -3.94 -16.49 -10.23
N PHE A 4 -4.60 -15.51 -9.61
CA PHE A 4 -4.73 -15.45 -8.17
C PHE A 4 -5.56 -16.62 -7.65
N ASP A 5 -5.11 -17.24 -6.58
CA ASP A 5 -5.81 -18.32 -5.90
C ASP A 5 -6.22 -17.87 -4.49
N TYR A 6 -7.51 -17.59 -4.30
CA TYR A 6 -8.05 -17.13 -3.01
C TYR A 6 -7.85 -18.15 -1.89
N SER A 7 -7.73 -19.44 -2.19
CA SER A 7 -7.51 -20.45 -1.15
C SER A 7 -6.21 -20.26 -0.37
N LEU A 8 -5.25 -19.51 -0.95
CA LEU A 8 -3.96 -19.19 -0.33
C LEU A 8 -4.04 -18.04 0.70
N VAL A 9 -5.13 -17.25 0.71
CA VAL A 9 -5.29 -16.11 1.64
C VAL A 9 -5.32 -16.54 3.11
N LYS A 10 -5.64 -17.79 3.39
CA LYS A 10 -5.59 -18.38 4.74
C LYS A 10 -4.25 -19.01 5.10
N ASP A 11 -3.31 -19.13 4.17
CA ASP A 11 -1.99 -19.72 4.41
C ASP A 11 -1.02 -18.67 4.97
N PRO A 12 -0.57 -18.77 6.22
CA PRO A 12 0.34 -17.78 6.81
C PRO A 12 1.72 -17.75 6.15
N GLN A 13 2.05 -18.72 5.29
CA GLN A 13 3.28 -18.69 4.49
C GLN A 13 3.10 -17.94 3.17
N TYR A 14 1.86 -17.72 2.73
CA TYR A 14 1.53 -16.97 1.52
C TYR A 14 1.07 -15.54 1.85
N PHE A 15 1.93 -14.74 2.45
CA PHE A 15 1.63 -13.34 2.82
C PHE A 15 2.08 -12.33 1.78
N LYS A 16 2.85 -12.73 0.78
CA LYS A 16 3.25 -11.91 -0.36
C LYS A 16 3.52 -12.72 -1.63
N GLU A 17 3.18 -12.14 -2.76
CA GLU A 17 3.60 -12.61 -4.08
C GLU A 17 3.97 -11.41 -4.96
N ARG A 18 5.23 -11.36 -5.43
CA ARG A 18 5.78 -10.27 -6.25
C ARG A 18 5.68 -8.87 -5.61
N ARG A 19 5.33 -8.77 -4.34
CA ARG A 19 5.47 -7.54 -3.58
C ARG A 19 6.96 -7.26 -3.38
N MET A 20 7.36 -6.03 -3.58
CA MET A 20 8.71 -5.57 -3.27
C MET A 20 8.99 -5.73 -1.77
N ASP A 21 10.25 -5.93 -1.41
CA ASP A 21 10.65 -5.92 -0.01
C ASP A 21 10.54 -4.50 0.53
N ALA A 22 10.17 -4.38 1.81
CA ALA A 22 10.05 -3.10 2.47
C ALA A 22 11.41 -2.36 2.46
N HIS A 23 11.35 -1.08 2.19
CA HIS A 23 12.52 -0.19 2.15
C HIS A 23 12.17 1.16 2.78
N SER A 24 13.14 2.03 2.93
CA SER A 24 12.95 3.35 3.51
C SER A 24 11.99 4.20 2.67
N ASP A 25 11.09 4.92 3.35
CA ASP A 25 10.18 5.87 2.73
C ASP A 25 10.92 7.20 2.48
N HIS A 26 11.61 7.29 1.35
CA HIS A 26 12.29 8.48 0.91
C HIS A 26 11.82 8.89 -0.48
N THR A 27 11.91 10.19 -0.77
CA THR A 27 11.43 10.75 -2.03
C THR A 27 12.61 11.02 -2.96
N TYR A 28 12.50 10.58 -4.20
CA TYR A 28 13.42 10.94 -5.27
C TYR A 28 13.04 12.32 -5.82
N TYR A 29 14.04 13.15 -6.07
CA TYR A 29 13.91 14.43 -6.75
C TYR A 29 14.88 14.49 -7.91
N ARG A 30 14.45 15.07 -9.02
CA ARG A 30 15.30 15.24 -10.21
C ARG A 30 16.46 16.19 -9.94
N ASP A 31 16.19 17.24 -9.18
CA ASP A 31 17.13 18.30 -8.88
C ASP A 31 16.82 19.00 -7.54
N GLY A 32 17.64 20.03 -7.21
CA GLY A 32 17.48 20.78 -5.98
C GLY A 32 16.25 21.69 -5.94
N GLU A 33 15.68 22.05 -7.07
CA GLU A 33 14.48 22.88 -7.17
C GLU A 33 13.26 22.05 -6.75
N GLU A 34 13.08 20.87 -7.33
CA GLU A 34 12.03 19.91 -6.90
C GLU A 34 12.13 19.59 -5.40
N ALA A 35 13.37 19.42 -4.89
CA ALA A 35 13.58 19.13 -3.47
C ALA A 35 13.19 20.31 -2.55
N GLN A 36 13.41 21.54 -2.95
CA GLN A 36 13.01 22.74 -2.20
C GLN A 36 11.49 22.93 -2.22
N GLU A 37 10.87 22.72 -3.36
CA GLU A 37 9.42 22.80 -3.54
C GLU A 37 8.67 21.60 -2.95
N LYS A 38 9.39 20.52 -2.60
CA LYS A 38 8.83 19.23 -2.18
C LYS A 38 7.86 18.63 -3.20
N ALA A 39 8.09 18.95 -4.48
CA ALA A 39 7.33 18.46 -5.62
C ALA A 39 8.24 17.55 -6.46
N THR A 40 7.85 16.31 -6.64
CA THR A 40 8.66 15.34 -7.37
C THR A 40 7.99 14.93 -8.69
N SER A 41 8.77 14.90 -9.77
CA SER A 41 8.37 14.34 -11.06
C SER A 41 8.41 12.80 -11.12
N PHE A 42 8.89 12.16 -10.05
CA PHE A 42 8.95 10.70 -9.96
C PHE A 42 7.68 10.05 -9.41
N ARG A 43 6.70 10.83 -8.97
CA ARG A 43 5.44 10.32 -8.39
C ARG A 43 4.23 10.88 -9.13
N TYR A 44 3.22 10.03 -9.38
CA TYR A 44 1.93 10.39 -9.94
C TYR A 44 0.81 9.81 -9.09
N ASP A 45 -0.04 10.68 -8.57
CA ASP A 45 -1.11 10.34 -7.63
C ASP A 45 -2.29 9.65 -8.33
N LEU A 46 -2.75 8.53 -7.79
CA LEU A 46 -3.94 7.81 -8.23
C LEU A 46 -5.13 7.96 -7.28
N ASN A 47 -5.02 8.77 -6.25
CA ASN A 47 -6.11 9.06 -5.33
C ASN A 47 -7.34 9.62 -6.06
N GLY A 48 -8.45 9.74 -5.35
CA GLY A 48 -9.71 10.28 -5.87
C GLY A 48 -10.78 9.22 -6.03
N ILE A 49 -11.59 9.30 -7.08
CA ILE A 49 -12.74 8.40 -7.27
C ILE A 49 -12.31 7.15 -8.04
N TRP A 50 -12.68 6.00 -7.51
CA TRP A 50 -12.51 4.68 -8.11
C TRP A 50 -13.87 4.00 -8.27
N LYS A 51 -14.02 3.11 -9.23
CA LYS A 51 -15.16 2.19 -9.30
C LYS A 51 -15.04 1.13 -8.22
N PHE A 52 -16.18 0.78 -7.60
CA PHE A 52 -16.22 -0.02 -6.40
C PHE A 52 -17.36 -1.03 -6.40
N HIS A 53 -17.09 -2.23 -5.90
CA HIS A 53 -18.09 -3.24 -5.62
C HIS A 53 -17.80 -3.92 -4.29
N TYR A 54 -18.79 -3.88 -3.39
CA TYR A 54 -18.76 -4.56 -2.10
C TYR A 54 -19.35 -5.96 -2.20
N ALA A 55 -18.69 -6.93 -1.62
CA ALA A 55 -19.21 -8.28 -1.44
C ALA A 55 -19.06 -8.73 0.01
N ARG A 56 -20.06 -9.44 0.54
CA ARG A 56 -20.06 -9.96 1.92
C ARG A 56 -18.96 -11.00 2.16
N ASN A 57 -18.59 -11.73 1.13
CA ASN A 57 -17.51 -12.72 1.13
C ASN A 57 -17.01 -12.95 -0.29
N TYR A 58 -15.92 -13.70 -0.44
CA TYR A 58 -15.33 -13.97 -1.74
C TYR A 58 -16.29 -14.72 -2.70
N GLY A 59 -17.09 -15.64 -2.19
CA GLY A 59 -18.05 -16.40 -3.00
C GLY A 59 -19.16 -15.54 -3.63
N SER A 60 -19.45 -14.37 -3.05
CA SER A 60 -20.41 -13.40 -3.57
C SER A 60 -19.77 -12.24 -4.35
N ALA A 61 -18.44 -12.18 -4.43
CA ALA A 61 -17.74 -11.21 -5.25
C ALA A 61 -17.93 -11.50 -6.75
N ILE A 62 -17.86 -10.46 -7.57
CA ILE A 62 -18.03 -10.60 -9.02
C ILE A 62 -16.76 -11.24 -9.62
N PRO A 63 -16.86 -12.45 -10.19
CA PRO A 63 -15.72 -13.09 -10.79
C PRO A 63 -15.35 -12.48 -12.13
N GLY A 64 -14.05 -12.40 -12.42
CA GLY A 64 -13.56 -11.92 -13.71
C GLY A 64 -13.64 -10.41 -13.90
N PHE A 65 -13.91 -9.63 -12.84
CA PHE A 65 -13.98 -8.18 -12.90
C PHE A 65 -12.62 -7.54 -13.28
N GLU A 66 -11.55 -8.24 -12.99
CA GLU A 66 -10.16 -7.85 -13.29
C GLU A 66 -9.85 -7.87 -14.79
N LYS A 67 -10.63 -8.61 -15.60
CA LYS A 67 -10.40 -8.74 -17.06
C LYS A 67 -10.47 -7.38 -17.73
N ALA A 68 -9.62 -7.22 -18.75
CA ALA A 68 -9.51 -5.94 -19.46
C ALA A 68 -10.81 -5.50 -20.14
N ASP A 69 -11.62 -6.45 -20.60
CA ASP A 69 -12.90 -6.23 -21.30
C ASP A 69 -14.11 -6.15 -20.36
N TYR A 70 -13.94 -6.42 -19.05
CA TYR A 70 -15.05 -6.31 -18.09
C TYR A 70 -15.42 -4.84 -17.87
N CYS A 71 -16.70 -4.51 -18.07
CA CYS A 71 -17.23 -3.18 -17.87
C CYS A 71 -17.76 -3.00 -16.44
N CYS A 72 -17.18 -2.07 -15.69
CA CYS A 72 -17.64 -1.70 -14.36
C CYS A 72 -18.41 -0.37 -14.31
N LYS A 73 -19.04 0.05 -15.43
CA LYS A 73 -19.75 1.34 -15.54
C LYS A 73 -20.86 1.49 -14.49
N ASP A 74 -21.56 0.41 -14.19
CA ASP A 74 -22.69 0.39 -13.25
C ASP A 74 -22.28 0.12 -11.81
N TRP A 75 -20.96 0.05 -11.51
CA TRP A 75 -20.44 -0.05 -10.16
C TRP A 75 -20.57 1.26 -9.43
N ASP A 76 -20.60 1.20 -8.11
CA ASP A 76 -20.53 2.37 -7.25
C ASP A 76 -19.23 3.15 -7.46
N ASP A 77 -19.25 4.39 -7.03
CA ASP A 77 -18.05 5.23 -6.94
C ASP A 77 -17.63 5.33 -5.47
N ILE A 78 -16.34 5.09 -5.18
CA ILE A 78 -15.78 5.23 -3.84
C ILE A 78 -14.58 6.17 -3.87
N ARG A 79 -14.39 6.90 -2.79
CA ARG A 79 -13.18 7.71 -2.59
C ARG A 79 -12.00 6.82 -2.13
N VAL A 80 -10.84 7.04 -2.71
CA VAL A 80 -9.56 6.49 -2.29
C VAL A 80 -8.61 7.66 -2.02
N PRO A 81 -7.96 7.75 -0.85
CA PRO A 81 -8.02 6.80 0.26
C PRO A 81 -9.29 6.91 1.11
N ALA A 82 -9.81 5.77 1.56
CA ALA A 82 -10.85 5.70 2.59
C ALA A 82 -10.97 4.28 3.17
N HIS A 83 -11.41 4.19 4.43
CA HIS A 83 -11.98 2.95 4.94
C HIS A 83 -13.39 2.78 4.38
N ILE A 84 -13.73 1.59 3.87
CA ILE A 84 -15.05 1.34 3.26
C ILE A 84 -16.20 1.54 4.25
N GLN A 85 -15.95 1.31 5.54
CA GLN A 85 -16.92 1.51 6.61
C GLN A 85 -17.31 2.98 6.78
N MET A 86 -16.40 3.91 6.45
CA MET A 86 -16.66 5.35 6.48
C MET A 86 -17.37 5.84 5.21
N GLU A 87 -17.39 5.05 4.16
CA GLU A 87 -18.08 5.33 2.90
C GLU A 87 -19.47 4.64 2.83
N GLY A 88 -19.90 4.01 3.93
CA GLY A 88 -21.25 3.42 4.03
C GLY A 88 -21.34 1.93 3.71
N TYR A 89 -20.21 1.26 3.52
CA TYR A 89 -20.15 -0.19 3.29
C TYR A 89 -19.62 -0.87 4.56
N ASP A 90 -20.25 -1.99 4.95
CA ASP A 90 -19.91 -2.69 6.19
C ASP A 90 -20.08 -1.78 7.45
N ALA A 91 -19.66 -2.24 8.61
CA ALA A 91 -19.75 -1.51 9.87
C ALA A 91 -18.41 -1.47 10.60
N PRO A 92 -18.03 -0.32 11.22
CA PRO A 92 -16.91 -0.28 12.13
C PRO A 92 -17.12 -1.26 13.29
N GLN A 93 -16.05 -1.98 13.64
CA GLN A 93 -16.08 -2.94 14.74
C GLN A 93 -14.85 -2.76 15.60
N TYR A 94 -15.02 -2.91 16.90
CA TYR A 94 -13.91 -3.00 17.85
C TYR A 94 -14.05 -4.27 18.67
N ALA A 95 -12.98 -5.03 18.75
CA ALA A 95 -12.87 -6.18 19.62
C ALA A 95 -11.57 -6.09 20.43
N ASN A 96 -11.67 -6.29 21.75
CA ASN A 96 -10.53 -6.21 22.65
C ASN A 96 -9.95 -7.60 22.94
N VAL A 97 -10.69 -8.41 23.72
CA VAL A 97 -10.21 -9.72 24.19
C VAL A 97 -10.58 -10.87 23.26
N GLN A 98 -11.33 -10.59 22.22
CA GLN A 98 -11.84 -11.56 21.25
C GLN A 98 -11.38 -11.19 19.85
N TYR A 99 -11.26 -12.20 18.99
CA TYR A 99 -11.16 -11.95 17.56
C TYR A 99 -12.53 -11.54 16.99
N PRO A 100 -12.57 -10.77 15.89
CA PRO A 100 -13.81 -10.21 15.37
C PRO A 100 -14.80 -11.26 14.84
N TRP A 101 -14.37 -12.47 14.60
CA TRP A 101 -15.21 -13.60 14.17
C TRP A 101 -15.70 -14.49 15.32
N GLU A 102 -15.17 -14.36 16.54
CA GLU A 102 -15.61 -15.16 17.68
C GLU A 102 -17.09 -14.93 17.97
N GLY A 103 -17.83 -16.03 18.14
CA GLY A 103 -19.29 -16.02 18.32
C GLY A 103 -20.09 -15.86 17.03
N HIS A 104 -19.42 -15.67 15.88
CA HIS A 104 -20.06 -15.63 14.55
C HIS A 104 -19.69 -16.84 13.71
N GLU A 105 -18.41 -17.19 13.67
CA GLU A 105 -17.90 -18.39 13.02
C GLU A 105 -16.92 -19.09 13.98
N ASP A 106 -17.04 -20.41 14.08
CA ASP A 106 -16.14 -21.24 14.89
C ASP A 106 -14.96 -21.67 14.02
N ILE A 107 -13.91 -20.84 14.01
CA ILE A 107 -12.69 -21.06 13.22
C ILE A 107 -11.47 -21.18 14.13
N HIS A 108 -10.44 -21.88 13.64
CA HIS A 108 -9.18 -22.13 14.34
C HIS A 108 -8.01 -21.44 13.65
N PRO A 109 -6.88 -21.24 14.34
CA PRO A 109 -5.65 -20.73 13.72
C PRO A 109 -5.30 -21.49 12.43
N GLY A 110 -5.08 -20.74 11.34
CA GLY A 110 -4.91 -21.29 9.99
C GLY A 110 -6.18 -21.32 9.14
N GLU A 111 -7.29 -20.79 9.67
CA GLU A 111 -8.54 -20.58 8.97
C GLU A 111 -8.88 -19.09 8.94
N ILE A 112 -9.75 -18.69 8.03
CA ILE A 112 -10.34 -17.34 7.95
C ILE A 112 -11.85 -17.47 7.85
N PRO A 113 -12.64 -16.46 8.26
CA PRO A 113 -14.08 -16.48 8.10
C PRO A 113 -14.50 -16.68 6.63
N GLU A 114 -15.49 -17.54 6.38
CA GLU A 114 -15.98 -17.84 5.04
C GLU A 114 -17.37 -17.24 4.77
N HIS A 115 -18.24 -17.18 5.80
CA HIS A 115 -19.60 -16.69 5.65
C HIS A 115 -19.65 -15.16 5.66
N PHE A 116 -18.81 -14.53 6.47
CA PHE A 116 -18.69 -13.08 6.53
C PHE A 116 -17.21 -12.68 6.55
N ASN A 117 -16.66 -12.48 5.39
CA ASN A 117 -15.32 -11.92 5.18
C ASN A 117 -15.39 -10.91 4.03
N PRO A 118 -15.72 -9.65 4.31
CA PRO A 118 -15.93 -8.62 3.30
C PRO A 118 -14.79 -8.53 2.30
N VAL A 119 -15.19 -8.42 1.04
CA VAL A 119 -14.30 -8.24 -0.10
C VAL A 119 -14.66 -6.95 -0.82
N ALA A 120 -13.69 -6.07 -0.93
CA ALA A 120 -13.80 -4.79 -1.60
C ALA A 120 -13.07 -4.85 -2.95
N SER A 121 -13.82 -4.80 -4.05
CA SER A 121 -13.25 -4.80 -5.40
C SER A 121 -13.22 -3.38 -5.94
N TYR A 122 -12.05 -2.95 -6.42
CA TYR A 122 -11.77 -1.61 -6.90
C TYR A 122 -11.29 -1.64 -8.35
N VAL A 123 -11.69 -0.63 -9.14
CA VAL A 123 -11.14 -0.43 -10.49
C VAL A 123 -10.82 1.05 -10.70
N LYS A 124 -9.62 1.32 -11.22
CA LYS A 124 -9.15 2.63 -11.65
C LYS A 124 -8.66 2.56 -13.08
N TYR A 125 -9.09 3.53 -13.88
CA TYR A 125 -8.53 3.75 -15.21
C TYR A 125 -7.53 4.90 -15.13
N PHE A 126 -6.37 4.73 -15.77
CA PHE A 126 -5.32 5.74 -15.81
C PHE A 126 -4.48 5.63 -17.08
N GLU A 127 -3.83 6.71 -17.45
CA GLU A 127 -2.76 6.74 -18.44
C GLU A 127 -1.43 6.98 -17.74
N VAL A 128 -0.37 6.33 -18.22
CA VAL A 128 0.97 6.58 -17.67
C VAL A 128 1.43 7.97 -18.11
N PRO A 129 1.78 8.87 -17.17
CA PRO A 129 2.28 10.21 -17.50
C PRO A 129 3.47 10.15 -18.48
N GLU A 130 3.57 11.12 -19.36
CA GLU A 130 4.60 11.17 -20.40
C GLU A 130 6.00 11.08 -19.80
N GLU A 131 6.22 11.73 -18.67
CA GLU A 131 7.51 11.75 -17.96
C GLU A 131 7.90 10.38 -17.39
N MET A 132 6.93 9.46 -17.23
CA MET A 132 7.14 8.12 -16.70
C MET A 132 7.21 7.04 -17.78
N GLN A 133 6.84 7.37 -19.02
CA GLN A 133 6.82 6.39 -20.12
C GLN A 133 8.23 5.88 -20.43
N GLY A 134 8.32 4.59 -20.71
CA GLY A 134 9.59 3.91 -21.02
C GLY A 134 10.55 3.71 -19.85
N LYS A 135 10.15 4.12 -18.63
CA LYS A 135 10.91 3.87 -17.39
C LYS A 135 10.36 2.64 -16.65
N ARG A 136 11.13 2.15 -15.70
CA ARG A 136 10.60 1.20 -14.72
C ARG A 136 9.50 1.89 -13.94
N LEU A 137 8.31 1.29 -13.92
CA LEU A 137 7.12 1.83 -13.30
C LEU A 137 6.69 0.95 -12.13
N PHE A 138 6.40 1.58 -11.03
CA PHE A 138 5.94 0.93 -9.81
C PHE A 138 4.63 1.55 -9.34
N ILE A 139 3.88 0.79 -8.55
CA ILE A 139 2.72 1.29 -7.80
C ILE A 139 2.95 1.05 -6.32
N SER A 140 2.56 2.02 -5.51
CA SER A 140 2.57 1.92 -4.05
C SER A 140 1.16 2.13 -3.50
N PHE A 141 0.69 1.17 -2.73
CA PHE A 141 -0.45 1.30 -1.82
C PHE A 141 0.11 1.53 -0.43
N GLN A 142 -0.01 2.73 0.10
CA GLN A 142 0.58 3.10 1.38
C GLN A 142 -0.13 2.46 2.59
N GLY A 143 -1.32 1.92 2.37
CA GLY A 143 -2.06 1.11 3.34
C GLY A 143 -3.31 0.52 2.72
N ALA A 144 -3.41 -0.81 2.80
CA ALA A 144 -4.59 -1.58 2.41
C ALA A 144 -4.84 -2.66 3.48
N GLU A 145 -6.02 -2.69 4.05
CA GLU A 145 -6.34 -3.55 5.19
C GLU A 145 -7.37 -4.60 4.78
N SER A 146 -7.07 -5.91 4.92
CA SER A 146 -5.86 -6.55 5.45
C SER A 146 -4.96 -7.07 4.32
N GLY A 147 -5.49 -7.76 3.33
CA GLY A 147 -4.77 -8.27 2.17
C GLY A 147 -5.24 -7.64 0.87
N ILE A 148 -4.34 -7.48 -0.09
CA ILE A 148 -4.63 -6.92 -1.40
C ILE A 148 -4.10 -7.81 -2.52
N ALA A 149 -4.97 -8.16 -3.47
CA ALA A 149 -4.61 -8.77 -4.74
C ALA A 149 -4.74 -7.74 -5.86
N LEU A 150 -3.77 -7.71 -6.79
CA LEU A 150 -3.64 -6.68 -7.81
C LEU A 150 -3.57 -7.26 -9.22
N TRP A 151 -4.28 -6.63 -10.15
CA TRP A 151 -4.23 -6.93 -11.59
C TRP A 151 -4.07 -5.63 -12.38
N LEU A 152 -3.31 -5.72 -13.47
CA LEU A 152 -3.24 -4.65 -14.45
C LEU A 152 -3.55 -5.22 -15.85
N ASN A 153 -4.52 -4.59 -16.54
CA ASN A 153 -4.96 -5.00 -17.86
C ASN A 153 -5.37 -6.50 -17.96
N GLY A 154 -5.95 -7.04 -16.87
CA GLY A 154 -6.38 -8.44 -16.77
C GLY A 154 -5.28 -9.43 -16.40
N GLN A 155 -4.07 -8.97 -16.16
CA GLN A 155 -2.93 -9.80 -15.76
C GLN A 155 -2.69 -9.67 -14.25
N PHE A 156 -2.57 -10.81 -13.56
CA PHE A 156 -2.27 -10.81 -12.13
C PHE A 156 -0.86 -10.28 -11.86
N VAL A 157 -0.78 -9.17 -11.14
CA VAL A 157 0.46 -8.51 -10.75
C VAL A 157 1.04 -9.13 -9.49
N GLY A 158 0.26 -9.22 -8.42
CA GLY A 158 0.75 -9.77 -7.17
C GLY A 158 -0.26 -9.70 -6.02
N TYR A 159 0.20 -10.14 -4.85
CA TYR A 159 -0.54 -10.20 -3.59
C TYR A 159 0.31 -9.68 -2.43
N SER A 160 -0.33 -9.03 -1.47
CA SER A 160 0.32 -8.57 -0.24
C SER A 160 -0.66 -8.64 0.93
N GLU A 161 -0.16 -9.09 2.06
CA GLU A 161 -0.74 -8.85 3.39
C GLU A 161 0.15 -7.84 4.12
N ASP A 162 -0.22 -7.40 5.30
CA ASP A 162 0.35 -6.33 6.10
C ASP A 162 -0.37 -4.99 5.87
N SER A 163 -1.26 -4.68 6.82
CA SER A 163 -2.14 -3.52 6.72
C SER A 163 -1.42 -2.17 6.78
N PHE A 164 -0.25 -2.11 7.40
CA PHE A 164 0.37 -0.84 7.82
C PHE A 164 1.65 -0.50 7.07
N THR A 165 2.27 -1.48 6.42
CA THR A 165 3.46 -1.29 5.57
C THR A 165 3.03 -1.11 4.11
N PRO A 166 3.67 -0.23 3.34
CA PRO A 166 3.34 -0.07 1.92
C PRO A 166 3.41 -1.38 1.14
N SER A 167 2.39 -1.62 0.33
CA SER A 167 2.34 -2.73 -0.61
C SER A 167 2.73 -2.22 -2.00
N GLU A 168 3.92 -2.59 -2.47
CA GLU A 168 4.51 -2.07 -3.69
C GLU A 168 4.75 -3.15 -4.72
N PHE A 169 4.48 -2.84 -5.98
CA PHE A 169 4.60 -3.77 -7.10
C PHE A 169 5.20 -3.10 -8.32
N GLU A 170 6.04 -3.82 -9.05
CA GLU A 170 6.53 -3.37 -10.34
C GLU A 170 5.48 -3.62 -11.44
N LEU A 171 5.15 -2.58 -12.20
CA LEU A 171 4.14 -2.60 -13.26
C LEU A 171 4.73 -2.59 -14.67
N THR A 172 6.05 -2.47 -14.82
CA THR A 172 6.74 -2.24 -16.09
C THR A 172 6.31 -3.19 -17.23
N GLU A 173 6.14 -4.47 -16.93
CA GLU A 173 5.76 -5.48 -17.91
C GLU A 173 4.25 -5.57 -18.20
N TYR A 174 3.43 -4.88 -17.40
CA TYR A 174 1.96 -4.97 -17.44
C TYR A 174 1.30 -3.75 -18.09
N VAL A 175 1.99 -2.60 -18.11
CA VAL A 175 1.45 -1.36 -18.68
C VAL A 175 1.43 -1.43 -20.21
N LYS A 176 0.48 -0.73 -20.79
CA LYS A 176 0.34 -0.52 -22.22
C LYS A 176 0.24 0.97 -22.54
N GLU A 177 0.41 1.33 -23.79
CA GLU A 177 0.13 2.67 -24.29
C GLU A 177 -1.35 3.02 -24.15
N GLY A 178 -1.66 4.26 -23.80
CA GLY A 178 -3.01 4.77 -23.56
C GLY A 178 -3.58 4.30 -22.22
N GLU A 179 -4.90 4.11 -22.19
CA GLU A 179 -5.65 3.80 -20.98
C GLU A 179 -5.34 2.41 -20.44
N ASN A 180 -4.96 2.33 -19.17
CA ASN A 180 -4.72 1.11 -18.40
C ASN A 180 -5.84 0.90 -17.39
N LYS A 181 -6.26 -0.35 -17.22
CA LYS A 181 -7.22 -0.77 -16.21
C LYS A 181 -6.52 -1.43 -15.04
N LEU A 182 -6.45 -0.74 -13.92
CA LEU A 182 -5.99 -1.27 -12.64
C LEU A 182 -7.19 -1.87 -11.90
N ALA A 183 -7.09 -3.12 -11.48
CA ALA A 183 -8.07 -3.78 -10.65
C ALA A 183 -7.41 -4.24 -9.35
N ALA A 184 -8.03 -3.96 -8.22
CA ALA A 184 -7.57 -4.40 -6.91
C ALA A 184 -8.72 -5.05 -6.14
N GLN A 185 -8.40 -6.08 -5.37
CA GLN A 185 -9.35 -6.73 -4.47
C GLN A 185 -8.75 -6.79 -3.06
N VAL A 186 -9.44 -6.16 -2.12
CA VAL A 186 -9.01 -6.09 -0.72
C VAL A 186 -9.88 -7.01 0.10
N PHE A 187 -9.24 -7.83 0.92
CA PHE A 187 -9.87 -8.80 1.81
C PHE A 187 -9.79 -8.29 3.24
N LYS A 188 -10.92 -8.25 3.95
CA LYS A 188 -10.98 -7.75 5.32
C LYS A 188 -10.19 -8.63 6.27
N TRP A 189 -10.32 -9.96 6.13
CA TRP A 189 -9.58 -10.91 6.95
C TRP A 189 -8.80 -11.91 6.11
N THR A 190 -7.55 -12.08 6.51
CA THR A 190 -6.56 -12.96 5.90
C THR A 190 -5.82 -13.73 7.00
N ALA A 191 -4.82 -14.52 6.65
CA ALA A 191 -3.98 -15.17 7.64
C ALA A 191 -3.30 -14.19 8.60
N SER A 192 -2.91 -12.99 8.12
CA SER A 192 -2.28 -11.96 8.96
C SER A 192 -3.20 -11.40 10.03
N SER A 193 -4.53 -11.49 9.84
CA SER A 193 -5.52 -11.02 10.80
C SER A 193 -5.41 -11.71 12.18
N TRP A 194 -4.87 -12.92 12.23
CA TRP A 194 -4.55 -13.57 13.50
C TRP A 194 -3.46 -12.87 14.31
N CYS A 195 -2.62 -12.07 13.66
CA CYS A 195 -1.58 -11.25 14.30
C CYS A 195 -2.00 -9.78 14.45
N GLU A 196 -2.70 -9.22 13.46
CA GLU A 196 -3.02 -7.80 13.39
C GLU A 196 -4.31 -7.45 14.14
N ASP A 197 -5.25 -8.40 14.24
CA ASP A 197 -6.62 -8.10 14.65
C ASP A 197 -6.91 -8.35 16.12
N GLN A 198 -5.93 -8.52 16.98
CA GLN A 198 -6.13 -8.56 18.41
C GLN A 198 -6.14 -7.15 19.00
N ASP A 199 -7.17 -6.82 19.79
CA ASP A 199 -7.34 -5.52 20.47
C ASP A 199 -7.20 -4.32 19.52
N PHE A 200 -7.97 -4.34 18.44
CA PHE A 200 -7.87 -3.33 17.39
C PHE A 200 -9.24 -2.96 16.79
N TYR A 201 -9.32 -1.77 16.17
CA TYR A 201 -10.44 -1.41 15.32
C TYR A 201 -10.39 -2.17 14.00
N ARG A 202 -11.53 -2.69 13.56
CA ARG A 202 -11.68 -3.48 12.35
C ARG A 202 -12.27 -2.64 11.24
N PHE A 203 -11.38 -2.06 10.49
CA PHE A 203 -11.69 -1.40 9.24
C PHE A 203 -11.24 -2.26 8.06
N SER A 204 -11.41 -1.77 6.86
CA SER A 204 -10.85 -2.36 5.65
C SER A 204 -10.91 -1.38 4.48
N GLY A 205 -10.23 -1.72 3.40
CA GLY A 205 -10.15 -0.90 2.22
C GLY A 205 -8.77 -0.30 1.97
N ILE A 206 -8.67 0.51 0.93
CA ILE A 206 -7.44 1.27 0.60
C ILE A 206 -7.51 2.60 1.34
N TYR A 207 -6.90 2.67 2.52
CA TYR A 207 -7.12 3.77 3.46
C TYR A 207 -6.00 4.82 3.51
N ARG A 208 -4.91 4.57 2.76
CA ARG A 208 -3.84 5.55 2.53
C ARG A 208 -3.61 5.77 1.04
N ASP A 209 -2.75 6.72 0.73
CA ASP A 209 -2.45 7.12 -0.64
C ASP A 209 -2.09 5.96 -1.55
N VAL A 210 -2.48 6.10 -2.83
CA VAL A 210 -2.04 5.24 -3.92
C VAL A 210 -1.39 6.09 -4.98
N TYR A 211 -0.20 5.72 -5.40
CA TYR A 211 0.52 6.45 -6.45
C TYR A 211 1.37 5.53 -7.33
N LEU A 212 1.56 5.96 -8.56
CA LEU A 212 2.59 5.43 -9.43
C LEU A 212 3.91 6.13 -9.12
N TYR A 213 5.02 5.43 -9.24
CA TYR A 213 6.32 6.05 -9.16
C TYR A 213 7.33 5.41 -10.10
N THR A 214 8.33 6.20 -10.45
CA THR A 214 9.52 5.76 -11.15
C THR A 214 10.75 6.07 -10.31
N VAL A 215 11.87 5.46 -10.64
CA VAL A 215 13.14 5.68 -9.95
C VAL A 215 14.24 6.02 -10.95
N PRO A 216 15.26 6.79 -10.58
CA PRO A 216 16.45 6.94 -11.40
C PRO A 216 17.11 5.59 -11.69
N GLU A 217 17.79 5.45 -12.82
CA GLU A 217 18.50 4.22 -13.18
C GLU A 217 19.53 3.81 -12.12
N VAL A 218 20.20 4.78 -11.53
CA VAL A 218 21.09 4.60 -10.37
C VAL A 218 20.49 5.37 -9.20
N HIS A 219 20.12 4.69 -8.14
CA HIS A 219 19.43 5.30 -7.00
C HIS A 219 19.78 4.60 -5.67
N VAL A 220 19.52 5.28 -4.56
CA VAL A 220 19.50 4.67 -3.23
C VAL A 220 18.18 3.92 -3.10
N TYR A 221 18.22 2.62 -2.90
CA TYR A 221 17.04 1.78 -2.73
C TYR A 221 16.57 1.78 -1.28
N ASP A 222 17.51 1.65 -0.34
CA ASP A 222 17.22 1.67 1.10
C ASP A 222 18.18 2.59 1.84
N LEU A 223 17.66 3.26 2.87
CA LEU A 223 18.38 4.24 3.67
C LEU A 223 18.14 3.97 5.15
N GLN A 224 19.19 3.58 5.85
CA GLN A 224 19.16 3.32 7.29
C GLN A 224 19.87 4.44 8.03
N ILE A 225 19.13 5.18 8.85
CA ILE A 225 19.69 6.32 9.62
C ILE A 225 19.57 5.99 11.12
N ARG A 226 20.69 6.00 11.81
CA ARG A 226 20.76 5.75 13.26
C ARG A 226 21.49 6.90 13.93
N ALA A 227 20.81 7.61 14.82
CA ALA A 227 21.43 8.58 15.70
C ALA A 227 21.66 7.94 17.08
N ILE A 228 22.91 7.81 17.49
CA ILE A 228 23.32 7.12 18.72
C ILE A 228 23.87 8.17 19.67
N PRO A 229 23.11 8.63 20.67
CA PRO A 229 23.57 9.59 21.65
C PRO A 229 24.63 8.96 22.58
N ASP A 230 25.54 9.76 23.08
CA ASP A 230 26.47 9.37 24.12
C ASP A 230 25.77 9.28 25.50
N GLU A 231 26.48 8.75 26.52
CA GLU A 231 25.93 8.58 27.87
C GLU A 231 25.52 9.93 28.51
N THR A 232 26.13 11.02 28.08
CA THR A 232 25.86 12.38 28.60
C THR A 232 24.77 13.11 27.85
N LEU A 233 24.30 12.56 26.74
CA LEU A 233 23.35 13.17 25.79
C LEU A 233 23.84 14.50 25.20
N SER A 234 25.16 14.74 25.24
CA SER A 234 25.77 15.99 24.75
C SER A 234 26.14 15.92 23.27
N THR A 235 26.49 14.71 22.82
CA THR A 235 26.84 14.42 21.42
C THR A 235 26.15 13.16 20.93
N ALA A 236 26.08 12.98 19.61
CA ALA A 236 25.58 11.76 19.02
C ALA A 236 26.42 11.36 17.81
N ALA A 237 26.64 10.07 17.64
CA ALA A 237 27.14 9.52 16.38
C ALA A 237 25.97 9.35 15.40
N LEU A 238 26.16 9.76 14.14
CA LEU A 238 25.21 9.55 13.06
C LEU A 238 25.77 8.45 12.16
N GLU A 239 25.11 7.29 12.17
CA GLU A 239 25.42 6.19 11.27
C GLU A 239 24.40 6.18 10.12
N ILE A 240 24.89 6.14 8.88
CA ILE A 240 24.04 6.09 7.70
C ILE A 240 24.47 4.92 6.83
N GLY A 241 23.59 3.91 6.71
CA GLY A 241 23.70 2.80 5.77
C GLY A 241 22.88 3.10 4.51
N THR A 242 23.38 2.73 3.35
CA THR A 242 22.66 2.87 2.08
C THR A 242 22.80 1.62 1.24
N ASP A 243 21.67 1.09 0.77
CA ASP A 243 21.64 0.11 -0.30
C ASP A 243 21.35 0.82 -1.61
N THR A 244 22.15 0.54 -2.65
CA THR A 244 22.05 1.24 -3.92
C THR A 244 21.75 0.29 -5.07
N TRP A 245 20.87 0.72 -5.95
CA TRP A 245 20.68 0.06 -7.25
C TRP A 245 21.60 0.71 -8.29
N GLY A 246 22.44 -0.11 -8.93
CA GLY A 246 23.45 0.39 -9.84
C GLY A 246 24.76 0.80 -9.15
N LYS A 247 25.70 1.36 -9.92
CA LYS A 247 27.01 1.80 -9.43
C LYS A 247 27.12 3.32 -9.47
N GLY A 248 27.44 3.93 -8.36
CA GLY A 248 27.57 5.39 -8.23
C GLY A 248 28.28 5.80 -6.96
N THR A 249 28.40 7.10 -6.75
CA THR A 249 28.90 7.70 -5.51
C THR A 249 27.76 8.33 -4.77
N VAL A 250 27.55 7.93 -3.53
CA VAL A 250 26.55 8.54 -2.64
C VAL A 250 27.22 9.70 -1.90
N LYS A 251 26.67 10.91 -2.06
CA LYS A 251 27.05 12.08 -1.28
C LYS A 251 25.97 12.35 -0.26
N ILE A 252 26.32 12.35 1.02
CA ILE A 252 25.40 12.60 2.12
C ILE A 252 25.67 14.00 2.66
N THR A 253 24.59 14.79 2.86
CA THR A 253 24.64 16.11 3.45
C THR A 253 23.66 16.19 4.60
N LEU A 254 24.14 16.52 5.79
CA LEU A 254 23.32 16.83 6.94
C LEU A 254 23.16 18.34 7.06
N SER A 255 21.91 18.80 7.07
CA SER A 255 21.59 20.22 7.25
C SER A 255 20.83 20.43 8.55
N ASN A 256 21.14 21.51 9.25
CA ASN A 256 20.38 21.93 10.41
C ASN A 256 19.15 22.72 9.94
N CYS A 257 17.97 22.21 10.23
CA CYS A 257 16.71 22.89 9.93
C CYS A 257 16.24 23.63 11.20
N LEU A 258 16.64 24.89 11.36
CA LEU A 258 16.15 25.77 12.44
C LEU A 258 14.73 26.26 12.10
N LEU A 259 13.74 25.38 12.19
CA LEU A 259 12.32 25.75 12.11
C LEU A 259 11.70 25.87 13.50
N TYR A 260 12.25 26.72 14.34
CA TYR A 260 11.61 27.11 15.59
C TYR A 260 10.75 28.34 15.38
N THR A 261 9.48 28.15 15.14
CA THR A 261 8.51 29.24 15.09
C THR A 261 7.67 29.36 16.35
N SER A 262 7.63 28.33 17.20
CA SER A 262 6.99 28.42 18.51
C SER A 262 7.41 27.27 19.43
N PRO A 263 7.52 27.46 20.74
CA PRO A 263 7.70 26.38 21.71
C PRO A 263 6.51 25.44 21.67
N SER A 264 6.77 24.14 21.86
CA SER A 264 5.72 23.13 22.00
C SER A 264 4.75 23.53 23.12
N PRO A 265 3.44 23.27 22.98
CA PRO A 265 2.49 23.47 24.09
C PRO A 265 2.86 22.73 25.37
N ARG A 266 3.69 21.68 25.28
CA ARG A 266 4.22 20.93 26.43
C ARG A 266 5.32 21.68 27.19
N ASP A 267 5.97 22.64 26.54
CA ASP A 267 7.06 23.42 27.15
C ASP A 267 6.54 24.66 27.89
N ARG A 268 5.23 24.84 27.97
CA ARG A 268 4.56 25.86 28.76
C ARG A 268 4.15 25.26 30.10
N GLY A 269 5.13 24.88 30.89
CA GLY A 269 4.93 24.48 32.27
C GLY A 269 4.76 25.67 33.20
#